data_ccc2dc24e53bde3231d53a1530642e35
#
_entry.id   ccc2dc24e53bde3231d53a1530642e35
#
_cell.length_a   1.000
_cell.length_b   1.000
_cell.length_c   1.000
_cell.angle_alpha   90.00
_cell.angle_beta   90.00
_cell.angle_gamma   90.00
#
_symmetry.space_group_name_H-M   'P 1'
#
loop_
_entity.id
_entity.type
_entity.pdbx_description
1 polymer ?
#
loop_
_entity_poly.entity_id
_entity_poly.type
_entity_poly.pdbx_seq_one_letter_code
_entity_poly.pdbx_strand_id
1 'polypeptide(L)'
;LTLAVGLLPPPALAQPLPRYLPGLTGAAVLTVYGQSLLGGLVASRWAAHQCFGARELCQVLHWHLLGVVPATLVALAVGTIALRRQRITPWLGRLGQAVLILLALQVGVGVATYQLRLQVEPLTVTHQAVGALLLGTLVVLTGLVRRTNRQPVPTIT
;
A
#
# COMPACT_ATOMS: atom_id res chain seq x y z
N LEU A 1 -7.96 -1.11 13.32
CA LEU A 1 -7.11 0.01 12.86
C LEU A 1 -7.94 1.26 12.55
N THR A 2 -9.04 1.14 11.86
CA THR A 2 -9.92 2.27 11.47
C THR A 2 -10.54 2.96 12.70
N LEU A 3 -10.92 2.20 13.73
CA LEU A 3 -11.44 2.72 15.01
C LEU A 3 -10.35 3.48 15.79
N ALA A 4 -9.12 2.97 15.85
CA ALA A 4 -8.01 3.62 16.53
C ALA A 4 -7.64 4.97 15.89
N VAL A 5 -7.61 5.03 14.54
CA VAL A 5 -7.41 6.30 13.81
C VAL A 5 -8.55 7.27 14.06
N GLY A 6 -9.79 6.76 14.30
CA GLY A 6 -10.96 7.55 14.62
C GLY A 6 -10.87 8.30 15.96
N LEU A 7 -10.15 7.76 16.93
CA LEU A 7 -10.01 8.32 18.29
C LEU A 7 -8.89 9.35 18.42
N LEU A 8 -7.95 9.41 17.48
CA LEU A 8 -6.88 10.40 17.50
C LEU A 8 -7.43 11.77 17.09
N PRO A 9 -7.04 12.87 17.79
CA PRO A 9 -7.37 14.20 17.33
C PRO A 9 -6.78 14.44 15.93
N PRO A 10 -7.54 15.08 15.02
CA PRO A 10 -7.01 15.36 13.70
C PRO A 10 -5.81 16.31 13.82
N PRO A 11 -4.72 16.02 13.12
CA PRO A 11 -3.54 16.88 13.17
C PRO A 11 -3.84 18.25 12.56
N ALA A 12 -3.43 19.31 13.25
CA ALA A 12 -3.52 20.67 12.73
C ALA A 12 -2.74 20.80 11.41
N LEU A 13 -3.36 21.41 10.41
CA LEU A 13 -2.76 21.68 9.12
C LEU A 13 -2.39 23.16 9.00
N ALA A 14 -1.14 23.41 8.56
CA ALA A 14 -0.71 24.74 8.14
C ALA A 14 -1.26 25.14 6.76
N GLN A 15 -1.64 24.17 5.92
CA GLN A 15 -2.19 24.39 4.58
C GLN A 15 -3.18 23.27 4.19
N PRO A 16 -4.21 23.57 3.38
CA PRO A 16 -5.18 22.58 2.92
C PRO A 16 -4.49 21.51 2.05
N LEU A 17 -4.94 20.27 2.19
CA LEU A 17 -4.50 19.16 1.35
C LEU A 17 -5.15 19.23 -0.03
N PRO A 18 -4.47 18.74 -1.09
CA PRO A 18 -5.06 18.66 -2.42
C PRO A 18 -6.36 17.85 -2.42
N ARG A 19 -7.37 18.33 -3.11
CA ARG A 19 -8.70 17.68 -3.17
C ARG A 19 -8.66 16.28 -3.78
N TYR A 20 -7.68 15.99 -4.65
CA TYR A 20 -7.52 14.66 -5.26
C TYR A 20 -6.85 13.63 -4.33
N LEU A 21 -6.17 14.08 -3.27
CA LEU A 21 -5.37 13.21 -2.41
C LEU A 21 -6.17 12.09 -1.72
N PRO A 22 -7.40 12.31 -1.20
CA PRO A 22 -8.23 11.25 -0.64
C PRO A 22 -8.60 10.15 -1.65
N GLY A 23 -8.84 10.54 -2.91
CA GLY A 23 -9.11 9.60 -3.99
C GLY A 23 -7.88 8.77 -4.35
N LEU A 24 -6.72 9.44 -4.48
CA LEU A 24 -5.46 8.78 -4.81
C LEU A 24 -5.01 7.79 -3.72
N THR A 25 -5.10 8.18 -2.44
CA THR A 25 -4.78 7.27 -1.33
C THR A 25 -5.75 6.10 -1.25
N GLY A 26 -7.04 6.33 -1.53
CA GLY A 26 -8.05 5.28 -1.64
C GLY A 26 -7.75 4.30 -2.78
N ALA A 27 -7.34 4.79 -3.94
CA ALA A 27 -6.92 3.96 -5.06
C ALA A 27 -5.69 3.10 -4.71
N ALA A 28 -4.71 3.67 -3.99
CA ALA A 28 -3.56 2.90 -3.50
C ALA A 28 -3.96 1.77 -2.55
N VAL A 29 -4.88 2.03 -1.62
CA VAL A 29 -5.42 0.98 -0.74
C VAL A 29 -6.07 -0.13 -1.55
N LEU A 30 -6.94 0.21 -2.50
CA LEU A 30 -7.66 -0.78 -3.30
C LEU A 30 -6.74 -1.63 -4.18
N THR A 31 -5.76 -1.00 -4.84
CA THR A 31 -4.83 -1.72 -5.70
C THR A 31 -3.89 -2.62 -4.90
N VAL A 32 -3.34 -2.14 -3.77
CA VAL A 32 -2.47 -2.95 -2.90
C VAL A 32 -3.27 -4.07 -2.23
N TYR A 33 -4.50 -3.82 -1.81
CA TYR A 33 -5.39 -4.87 -1.28
C TYR A 33 -5.67 -5.96 -2.31
N GLY A 34 -6.04 -5.59 -3.55
CA GLY A 34 -6.23 -6.54 -4.64
C GLY A 34 -4.98 -7.37 -4.91
N GLN A 35 -3.79 -6.74 -4.90
CA GLN A 35 -2.51 -7.44 -5.03
C GLN A 35 -2.23 -8.39 -3.87
N SER A 36 -2.62 -8.02 -2.64
CA SER A 36 -2.46 -8.89 -1.47
C SER A 36 -3.32 -10.15 -1.57
N LEU A 37 -4.55 -10.02 -2.10
CA LEU A 37 -5.43 -11.17 -2.36
C LEU A 37 -4.83 -12.10 -3.44
N LEU A 38 -4.40 -11.55 -4.58
CA LEU A 38 -3.78 -12.33 -5.64
C LEU A 38 -2.48 -13.01 -5.16
N GLY A 39 -1.64 -12.28 -4.41
CA GLY A 39 -0.42 -12.82 -3.84
C GLY A 39 -0.68 -13.94 -2.82
N GLY A 40 -1.71 -13.81 -2.00
CA GLY A 40 -2.16 -14.87 -1.07
C GLY A 40 -2.63 -16.14 -1.81
N LEU A 41 -3.36 -15.96 -2.92
CA LEU A 41 -3.76 -17.07 -3.79
C LEU A 41 -2.54 -17.76 -4.42
N VAL A 42 -1.56 -16.99 -4.93
CA VAL A 42 -0.31 -17.55 -5.50
C VAL A 42 0.48 -18.29 -4.44
N ALA A 43 0.56 -17.79 -3.21
CA ALA A 43 1.29 -18.41 -2.11
C ALA A 43 0.58 -19.64 -1.53
N SER A 44 -0.70 -19.85 -1.82
CA SER A 44 -1.41 -21.05 -1.38
C SER A 44 -0.80 -22.30 -2.01
N ARG A 45 -0.61 -23.35 -1.22
CA ARG A 45 -0.08 -24.64 -1.72
C ARG A 45 -0.91 -25.18 -2.89
N TRP A 46 -2.21 -24.89 -2.89
CA TRP A 46 -3.13 -25.29 -3.93
C TRP A 46 -2.77 -24.65 -5.29
N ALA A 47 -2.48 -23.35 -5.34
CA ALA A 47 -2.08 -22.67 -6.57
C ALA A 47 -0.66 -23.05 -7.02
N ALA A 48 0.28 -23.25 -6.08
CA ALA A 48 1.64 -23.66 -6.40
C ALA A 48 1.69 -25.04 -7.08
N HIS A 49 0.93 -26.03 -6.58
CA HIS A 49 0.83 -27.36 -7.22
C HIS A 49 0.21 -27.31 -8.61
N GLN A 50 -0.71 -26.41 -8.85
CA GLN A 50 -1.42 -26.35 -10.14
C GLN A 50 -0.69 -25.52 -11.20
N CYS A 51 0.14 -24.54 -10.82
CA CYS A 51 1.02 -23.85 -11.75
C CYS A 51 2.11 -24.74 -12.39
N PHE A 52 2.48 -25.80 -11.71
CA PHE A 52 3.45 -26.78 -12.24
C PHE A 52 2.81 -27.91 -13.07
N GLY A 53 1.47 -28.03 -13.08
CA GLY A 53 0.74 -29.11 -13.76
C GLY A 53 -0.39 -28.69 -14.70
N ALA A 54 -1.00 -27.51 -14.56
CA ALA A 54 -2.12 -27.06 -15.36
C ALA A 54 -2.02 -25.57 -15.73
N ARG A 55 -2.27 -25.26 -17.01
CA ARG A 55 -2.13 -23.90 -17.59
C ARG A 55 -3.04 -22.83 -16.96
N GLU A 56 -4.16 -23.21 -16.34
CA GLU A 56 -5.21 -22.25 -15.92
C GLU A 56 -4.87 -21.48 -14.66
N LEU A 57 -4.06 -22.02 -13.76
CA LEU A 57 -3.71 -21.35 -12.50
C LEU A 57 -2.42 -20.54 -12.54
N CYS A 58 -1.62 -20.70 -13.58
CA CYS A 58 -0.59 -19.74 -13.96
C CYS A 58 -1.19 -18.38 -14.32
N GLN A 59 -2.46 -18.31 -14.60
CA GLN A 59 -3.20 -17.08 -14.84
C GLN A 59 -3.27 -16.20 -13.59
N VAL A 60 -3.42 -16.75 -12.38
CA VAL A 60 -3.41 -15.98 -11.12
C VAL A 60 -2.04 -15.32 -10.90
N LEU A 61 -0.94 -16.05 -11.12
CA LEU A 61 0.40 -15.49 -11.07
C LEU A 61 0.58 -14.38 -12.12
N HIS A 62 0.09 -14.61 -13.34
CA HIS A 62 0.14 -13.61 -14.40
C HIS A 62 -0.62 -12.32 -14.02
N TRP A 63 -1.83 -12.44 -13.51
CA TRP A 63 -2.60 -11.29 -13.01
C TRP A 63 -1.93 -10.60 -11.83
N HIS A 64 -1.30 -11.37 -10.92
CA HIS A 64 -0.51 -10.79 -9.84
C HIS A 64 0.66 -9.97 -10.38
N LEU A 65 1.44 -10.50 -11.33
CA LEU A 65 2.58 -9.80 -11.94
C LEU A 65 2.14 -8.54 -12.72
N LEU A 66 1.07 -8.63 -13.51
CA LEU A 66 0.53 -7.47 -14.24
C LEU A 66 0.03 -6.38 -13.28
N GLY A 67 -0.64 -6.76 -12.22
CA GLY A 67 -1.20 -5.83 -11.24
C GLY A 67 -0.15 -5.19 -10.33
N VAL A 68 1.08 -5.74 -10.25
CA VAL A 68 2.20 -5.11 -9.53
C VAL A 68 2.50 -3.73 -10.10
N VAL A 69 2.44 -3.55 -11.42
CA VAL A 69 2.77 -2.27 -12.07
C VAL A 69 1.84 -1.13 -11.60
N PRO A 70 0.52 -1.21 -11.78
CA PRO A 70 -0.37 -0.12 -11.34
C PRO A 70 -0.34 0.06 -9.81
N ALA A 71 -0.27 -1.00 -9.02
CA ALA A 71 -0.19 -0.89 -7.56
C ALA A 71 1.09 -0.15 -7.11
N THR A 72 2.24 -0.49 -7.72
CA THR A 72 3.52 0.18 -7.44
C THR A 72 3.47 1.65 -7.84
N LEU A 73 2.97 1.97 -9.04
CA LEU A 73 2.90 3.35 -9.53
C LEU A 73 2.02 4.24 -8.64
N VAL A 74 0.85 3.75 -8.24
CA VAL A 74 -0.07 4.51 -7.38
C VAL A 74 0.51 4.67 -5.97
N ALA A 75 1.08 3.62 -5.38
CA ALA A 75 1.72 3.70 -4.07
C ALA A 75 2.95 4.63 -4.09
N LEU A 76 3.77 4.58 -5.15
CA LEU A 76 4.90 5.49 -5.36
C LEU A 76 4.44 6.95 -5.46
N ALA A 77 3.37 7.22 -6.23
CA ALA A 77 2.80 8.55 -6.33
C ALA A 77 2.31 9.07 -4.98
N VAL A 78 1.57 8.26 -4.22
CA VAL A 78 1.12 8.60 -2.86
C VAL A 78 2.30 8.89 -1.94
N GLY A 79 3.29 7.99 -1.89
CA GLY A 79 4.46 8.14 -1.03
C GLY A 79 5.27 9.40 -1.35
N THR A 80 5.52 9.67 -2.64
CA THR A 80 6.27 10.85 -3.09
C THR A 80 5.53 12.16 -2.83
N ILE A 81 4.22 12.22 -3.10
CA ILE A 81 3.41 13.41 -2.81
C ILE A 81 3.39 13.68 -1.30
N ALA A 82 3.19 12.65 -0.49
CA ALA A 82 3.19 12.76 0.96
C ALA A 82 4.56 13.22 1.50
N LEU A 83 5.65 12.64 0.99
CA LEU A 83 7.02 13.01 1.40
C LEU A 83 7.35 14.46 1.05
N ARG A 84 7.00 14.93 -0.15
CA ARG A 84 7.24 16.32 -0.57
C ARG A 84 6.56 17.35 0.35
N ARG A 85 5.52 16.95 1.07
CA ARG A 85 4.80 17.80 2.02
C ARG A 85 5.34 17.73 3.46
N GLN A 86 6.44 17.03 3.69
CA GLN A 86 7.04 16.83 5.02
C GLN A 86 7.31 18.14 5.77
N ARG A 87 7.73 19.19 5.08
CA ARG A 87 8.05 20.50 5.69
C ARG A 87 6.81 21.22 6.24
N ILE A 88 5.65 20.99 5.61
CA ILE A 88 4.38 21.66 5.94
C ILE A 88 3.55 20.78 6.86
N THR A 89 3.58 19.47 6.63
CA THR A 89 2.78 18.47 7.32
C THR A 89 3.66 17.27 7.71
N PRO A 90 4.38 17.35 8.83
CA PRO A 90 5.39 16.36 9.21
C PRO A 90 4.88 14.92 9.31
N TRP A 91 3.65 14.70 9.81
CA TRP A 91 3.07 13.37 9.91
C TRP A 91 2.83 12.74 8.53
N LEU A 92 2.40 13.56 7.55
CA LEU A 92 2.17 13.12 6.18
C LEU A 92 3.50 12.69 5.53
N GLY A 93 4.57 13.46 5.76
CA GLY A 93 5.90 13.12 5.29
C GLY A 93 6.44 11.81 5.88
N ARG A 94 6.27 11.60 7.19
CA ARG A 94 6.69 10.36 7.85
C ARG A 94 5.95 9.13 7.30
N LEU A 95 4.64 9.24 7.10
CA LEU A 95 3.85 8.17 6.49
C LEU A 95 4.24 7.96 5.01
N GLY A 96 4.49 9.04 4.26
CA GLY A 96 5.00 8.96 2.89
C GLY A 96 6.34 8.23 2.81
N GLN A 97 7.27 8.55 3.72
CA GLN A 97 8.55 7.86 3.82
C GLN A 97 8.36 6.36 4.15
N ALA A 98 7.50 6.03 5.10
CA ALA A 98 7.18 4.65 5.44
C ALA A 98 6.61 3.89 4.24
N VAL A 99 5.67 4.49 3.48
CA VAL A 99 5.13 3.91 2.24
C VAL A 99 6.23 3.62 1.24
N LEU A 100 7.17 4.56 1.01
CA LEU A 100 8.25 4.37 0.03
C LEU A 100 9.24 3.28 0.45
N ILE A 101 9.62 3.23 1.73
CA ILE A 101 10.50 2.18 2.27
C ILE A 101 9.84 0.81 2.16
N LEU A 102 8.58 0.69 2.62
CA LEU A 102 7.84 -0.56 2.56
C LEU A 102 7.59 -1.01 1.11
N LEU A 103 7.34 -0.07 0.19
CA LEU A 103 7.19 -0.37 -1.23
C LEU A 103 8.49 -0.92 -1.83
N ALA A 104 9.64 -0.31 -1.52
CA ALA A 104 10.94 -0.79 -1.99
C ALA A 104 11.23 -2.21 -1.46
N LEU A 105 10.98 -2.45 -0.18
CA LEU A 105 11.12 -3.77 0.43
C LEU A 105 10.16 -4.78 -0.21
N GLN A 106 8.90 -4.40 -0.43
CA GLN A 106 7.89 -5.25 -1.05
C GLN A 106 8.28 -5.71 -2.45
N VAL A 107 8.76 -4.78 -3.27
CA VAL A 107 9.22 -5.11 -4.63
C VAL A 107 10.48 -5.97 -4.57
N GLY A 108 11.47 -5.61 -3.75
CA GLY A 108 12.72 -6.37 -3.64
C GLY A 108 12.50 -7.81 -3.16
N VAL A 109 11.75 -7.99 -2.07
CA VAL A 109 11.43 -9.33 -1.55
C VAL A 109 10.55 -10.10 -2.53
N GLY A 110 9.60 -9.43 -3.22
CA GLY A 110 8.76 -10.04 -4.23
C GLY A 110 9.55 -10.59 -5.41
N VAL A 111 10.53 -9.82 -5.92
CA VAL A 111 11.44 -10.27 -6.98
C VAL A 111 12.26 -11.48 -6.52
N ALA A 112 12.82 -11.46 -5.31
CA ALA A 112 13.56 -12.57 -4.76
C ALA A 112 12.68 -13.83 -4.61
N THR A 113 11.47 -13.69 -4.09
CA THR A 113 10.49 -14.78 -3.97
C THR A 113 10.16 -15.40 -5.32
N TYR A 114 9.96 -14.57 -6.35
CA TYR A 114 9.66 -15.02 -7.70
C TYR A 114 10.84 -15.75 -8.34
N GLN A 115 12.06 -15.19 -8.24
CA GLN A 115 13.28 -15.81 -8.81
C GLN A 115 13.60 -17.16 -8.17
N LEU A 116 13.34 -17.30 -6.86
CA LEU A 116 13.52 -18.54 -6.13
C LEU A 116 12.30 -19.47 -6.22
N ARG A 117 11.38 -19.21 -7.16
CA ARG A 117 10.21 -20.04 -7.49
C ARG A 117 9.36 -20.42 -6.26
N LEU A 118 9.21 -19.51 -5.30
CA LEU A 118 8.49 -19.70 -4.04
C LEU A 118 9.00 -20.88 -3.17
N GLN A 119 10.20 -21.38 -3.42
CA GLN A 119 10.75 -22.52 -2.66
C GLN A 119 11.28 -22.14 -1.29
N VAL A 120 11.52 -20.82 -1.06
CA VAL A 120 12.06 -20.31 0.21
C VAL A 120 10.90 -19.73 1.02
N GLU A 121 10.32 -20.57 1.89
CA GLU A 121 9.15 -20.22 2.71
C GLU A 121 9.33 -18.91 3.50
N PRO A 122 10.47 -18.63 4.20
CA PRO A 122 10.67 -17.36 4.89
C PRO A 122 10.54 -16.12 4.00
N LEU A 123 10.94 -16.17 2.73
CA LEU A 123 10.79 -15.05 1.80
C LEU A 123 9.33 -14.81 1.46
N THR A 124 8.55 -15.85 1.24
CA THR A 124 7.11 -15.75 0.97
C THR A 124 6.37 -15.14 2.16
N VAL A 125 6.68 -15.60 3.37
CA VAL A 125 6.10 -15.04 4.61
C VAL A 125 6.52 -13.56 4.79
N THR A 126 7.79 -13.23 4.58
CA THR A 126 8.29 -11.86 4.66
C THR A 126 7.62 -10.96 3.64
N HIS A 127 7.46 -11.42 2.39
CA HIS A 127 6.76 -10.67 1.34
C HIS A 127 5.31 -10.35 1.75
N GLN A 128 4.59 -11.32 2.29
CA GLN A 128 3.23 -11.12 2.79
C GLN A 128 3.17 -10.15 3.98
N ALA A 129 4.10 -10.28 4.93
CA ALA A 129 4.17 -9.41 6.10
C ALA A 129 4.45 -7.94 5.71
N VAL A 130 5.41 -7.71 4.81
CA VAL A 130 5.72 -6.37 4.30
C VAL A 130 4.53 -5.79 3.52
N GLY A 131 3.84 -6.60 2.72
CA GLY A 131 2.61 -6.21 2.02
C GLY A 131 1.49 -5.78 2.96
N ALA A 132 1.29 -6.53 4.06
CA ALA A 132 0.31 -6.18 5.09
C ALA A 132 0.67 -4.87 5.81
N LEU A 133 1.95 -4.63 6.10
CA LEU A 133 2.43 -3.38 6.69
C LEU A 133 2.24 -2.19 5.73
N LEU A 134 2.54 -2.37 4.45
CA LEU A 134 2.31 -1.35 3.42
C LEU A 134 0.82 -1.01 3.32
N LEU A 135 -0.04 -2.01 3.23
CA LEU A 135 -1.49 -1.82 3.20
C LEU A 135 -1.98 -1.10 4.46
N GLY A 136 -1.56 -1.54 5.65
CA GLY A 136 -1.91 -0.89 6.92
C GLY A 136 -1.49 0.58 6.97
N THR A 137 -0.27 0.90 6.49
CA THR A 137 0.24 2.27 6.41
C THR A 137 -0.61 3.13 5.46
N LEU A 138 -1.00 2.59 4.29
CA LEU A 138 -1.86 3.28 3.32
C LEU A 138 -3.29 3.49 3.87
N VAL A 139 -3.84 2.54 4.63
CA VAL A 139 -5.15 2.68 5.29
C VAL A 139 -5.12 3.81 6.34
N VAL A 140 -4.08 3.85 7.18
CA VAL A 140 -3.89 4.92 8.16
C VAL A 140 -3.76 6.27 7.47
N LEU A 141 -2.91 6.36 6.45
CA LEU A 141 -2.71 7.57 5.66
C LEU A 141 -4.02 8.05 5.04
N THR A 142 -4.79 7.15 4.42
CA THR A 142 -6.09 7.46 3.80
C THR A 142 -7.09 7.99 4.83
N GLY A 143 -7.16 7.34 5.98
CA GLY A 143 -8.04 7.75 7.09
C GLY A 143 -7.72 9.16 7.59
N LEU A 144 -6.44 9.46 7.80
CA LEU A 144 -5.99 10.78 8.25
C LEU A 144 -6.24 11.86 7.18
N VAL A 145 -5.91 11.58 5.92
CA VAL A 145 -6.16 12.52 4.79
C VAL A 145 -7.64 12.84 4.64
N ARG A 146 -8.53 11.84 4.71
CA ARG A 146 -9.98 12.05 4.61
C ARG A 146 -10.54 12.87 5.78
N ARG A 147 -10.07 12.60 7.00
CA ARG A 147 -10.50 13.37 8.20
C ARG A 147 -10.08 14.83 8.09
N THR A 148 -8.85 15.06 7.69
CA THR A 148 -8.29 16.42 7.56
C THR A 148 -9.01 17.23 6.48
N ASN A 149 -9.35 16.63 5.34
CA ASN A 149 -10.09 17.31 4.28
C ASN A 149 -11.56 17.64 4.64
N ARG A 150 -12.11 17.03 5.68
CA ARG A 150 -13.49 17.31 6.15
C ARG A 150 -13.56 18.45 7.16
N GLN A 151 -12.43 18.96 7.64
CA GLN A 151 -12.43 20.07 8.58
C GLN A 151 -12.65 21.39 7.83
N PRO A 152 -13.61 22.24 8.30
CA PRO A 152 -13.73 23.59 7.78
C PRO A 152 -12.45 24.36 8.05
N VAL A 153 -11.98 25.12 7.07
CA VAL A 153 -10.88 26.07 7.27
C VAL A 153 -11.32 27.07 8.34
N PRO A 154 -10.53 27.27 9.43
CA PRO A 154 -10.86 28.30 10.42
C PRO A 154 -10.95 29.65 9.71
N THR A 155 -12.12 30.29 9.71
CA THR A 155 -12.27 31.67 9.31
C THR A 155 -11.58 32.51 10.36
N ILE A 156 -10.45 33.10 9.99
CA ILE A 156 -9.80 34.13 10.82
C ILE A 156 -10.68 35.36 10.73
N THR A 157 -11.49 35.59 11.77
CA THR A 157 -12.17 36.87 12.01
C THR A 157 -11.23 37.82 12.71
#